data_0c425f3e489f22187aaccdd6b1712c2e
#
_entry.id   0c425f3e489f22187aaccdd6b1712c2e
#
_cell.length_a   1.000
_cell.length_b   1.000
_cell.length_c   1.000
_cell.angle_alpha   90.00
_cell.angle_beta   90.00
_cell.angle_gamma   90.00
#
_symmetry.space_group_name_H-M   'P 1'
#
loop_
_entity.id
_entity.type
_entity.pdbx_description
1 polymer ?
#
loop_
_entity_poly.entity_id
_entity_poly.type
_entity_poly.pdbx_seq_one_letter_code
_entity_poly.pdbx_strand_id
1 'polypeptide(L)'
;HKYVEINFNDKLITPESIPQTSLRSMQVAISIETESLENGLQNLATIASVSPYIGLLGTVWGIMNSFQSLSQTTQTTIAIVAPGISEALIATALGLIAAIPAVIAYNKFNHDISIIVSKYENFAEELTEILQRKHIPEKAEENITSKLI
;
A
#
# COMPACT_ATOMS: atom_id res chain seq x y z
N HIS A 1 8.24 15.87 -13.37
CA HIS A 1 7.48 17.01 -12.82
C HIS A 1 6.67 17.64 -13.95
N LYS A 2 5.43 17.19 -14.15
CA LYS A 2 4.45 17.87 -14.98
C LYS A 2 3.58 18.70 -14.05
N TYR A 3 3.89 19.98 -13.92
CA TYR A 3 2.96 20.93 -13.34
C TYR A 3 1.75 21.02 -14.28
N VAL A 4 0.58 20.69 -13.79
CA VAL A 4 -0.67 20.99 -14.48
C VAL A 4 -0.84 22.50 -14.33
N GLU A 5 -0.51 23.25 -15.37
CA GLU A 5 -0.94 24.65 -15.49
C GLU A 5 -2.47 24.66 -15.59
N ILE A 6 -3.11 25.03 -14.49
CA ILE A 6 -4.55 25.28 -14.47
C ILE A 6 -4.75 26.59 -15.22
N ASN A 7 -5.24 26.48 -16.45
CA ASN A 7 -5.54 27.63 -17.29
C ASN A 7 -6.80 28.32 -16.73
N PHE A 8 -6.61 29.43 -16.00
CA PHE A 8 -7.66 30.22 -15.37
C PHE A 8 -8.62 30.92 -16.36
N ASN A 9 -8.54 30.62 -17.65
CA ASN A 9 -9.29 31.30 -18.70
C ASN A 9 -10.59 30.58 -19.09
N ASP A 10 -11.01 29.55 -18.38
CA ASP A 10 -12.25 28.84 -18.67
C ASP A 10 -13.42 29.46 -17.90
N LYS A 11 -14.31 30.11 -18.64
CA LYS A 11 -15.48 30.91 -18.21
C LYS A 11 -16.55 30.16 -17.40
N LEU A 12 -16.25 28.97 -16.86
CA LEU A 12 -17.18 28.09 -16.12
C LEU A 12 -16.83 27.93 -14.63
N ILE A 13 -15.80 28.61 -14.13
CA ILE A 13 -15.51 28.55 -12.68
C ILE A 13 -16.38 29.61 -11.98
N THR A 14 -17.54 29.21 -11.54
CA THR A 14 -18.33 30.04 -10.62
C THR A 14 -17.65 30.07 -9.26
N PRO A 15 -17.69 31.18 -8.51
CA PRO A 15 -17.11 31.27 -7.17
C PRO A 15 -17.56 30.15 -6.23
N GLU A 16 -18.73 29.59 -6.44
CA GLU A 16 -19.31 28.45 -5.70
C GLU A 16 -18.59 27.10 -6.00
N SER A 17 -17.95 26.98 -7.17
CA SER A 17 -17.26 25.73 -7.56
C SER A 17 -15.80 25.69 -7.09
N ILE A 18 -15.22 26.80 -6.64
CA ILE A 18 -13.82 26.88 -6.19
C ILE A 18 -13.50 25.92 -5.04
N PRO A 19 -14.28 25.84 -3.95
CA PRO A 19 -13.97 24.94 -2.85
C PRO A 19 -14.03 23.46 -3.28
N GLN A 20 -15.01 23.09 -4.09
CA GLN A 20 -15.15 21.72 -4.60
C GLN A 20 -14.04 21.33 -5.56
N THR A 21 -13.64 22.24 -6.44
CA THR A 21 -12.52 22.01 -7.37
C THR A 21 -11.20 21.89 -6.61
N SER A 22 -11.00 22.69 -5.57
CA SER A 22 -9.82 22.63 -4.71
C SER A 22 -9.76 21.30 -3.94
N LEU A 23 -10.89 20.85 -3.36
CA LEU A 23 -10.97 19.54 -2.68
C LEU A 23 -10.59 18.40 -3.63
N ARG A 24 -11.18 18.41 -4.83
CA ARG A 24 -10.89 17.37 -5.83
C ARG A 24 -9.41 17.36 -6.24
N SER A 25 -8.79 18.52 -6.39
CA SER A 25 -7.38 18.61 -6.71
C SER A 25 -6.48 18.08 -5.59
N MET A 26 -6.83 18.36 -4.33
CA MET A 26 -6.15 17.81 -3.15
C MET A 26 -6.32 16.29 -3.07
N GLN A 27 -7.53 15.77 -3.27
CA GLN A 27 -7.77 14.32 -3.30
C GLN A 27 -6.96 13.60 -4.36
N VAL A 28 -6.85 14.16 -5.57
CA VAL A 28 -6.00 13.62 -6.64
C VAL A 28 -4.52 13.62 -6.22
N ALA A 29 -4.04 14.70 -5.60
CA ALA A 29 -2.67 14.76 -5.12
C ALA A 29 -2.40 13.72 -4.02
N ILE A 30 -3.31 13.57 -3.05
CA ILE A 30 -3.23 12.55 -1.99
C ILE A 30 -3.19 11.14 -2.60
N SER A 31 -4.04 10.87 -3.59
CA SER A 31 -4.08 9.56 -4.26
C SER A 31 -2.75 9.23 -4.96
N ILE A 32 -2.14 10.19 -5.67
CA ILE A 32 -0.86 9.99 -6.35
C ILE A 32 0.27 9.71 -5.35
N GLU A 33 0.33 10.48 -4.26
CA GLU A 33 1.34 10.28 -3.22
C GLU A 33 1.14 8.94 -2.49
N THR A 34 -0.12 8.55 -2.22
CA THR A 34 -0.45 7.26 -1.62
C THR A 34 0.02 6.11 -2.50
N GLU A 35 -0.26 6.14 -3.80
CA GLU A 35 0.21 5.14 -4.76
C GLU A 35 1.74 5.03 -4.77
N SER A 36 2.43 6.15 -4.67
CA SER A 36 3.91 6.17 -4.58
C SER A 36 4.42 5.50 -3.30
N LEU A 37 3.76 5.71 -2.16
CA LEU A 37 4.11 5.08 -0.88
C LEU A 37 3.82 3.58 -0.86
N GLU A 38 2.73 3.15 -1.50
CA GLU A 38 2.31 1.76 -1.56
C GLU A 38 3.18 0.89 -2.50
N ASN A 39 3.80 1.48 -3.51
CA ASN A 39 4.60 0.74 -4.49
C ASN A 39 5.71 -0.12 -3.85
N GLY A 40 6.35 0.36 -2.77
CA GLY A 40 7.36 -0.39 -2.03
C GLY A 40 6.79 -1.54 -1.19
N LEU A 41 5.55 -1.40 -0.71
CA LEU A 41 4.89 -2.39 0.15
C LEU A 41 4.51 -3.67 -0.59
N GLN A 42 4.22 -3.59 -1.87
CA GLN A 42 3.84 -4.75 -2.67
C GLN A 42 4.96 -5.80 -2.70
N ASN A 43 6.22 -5.39 -2.73
CA ASN A 43 7.36 -6.31 -2.64
C ASN A 43 7.42 -7.02 -1.28
N LEU A 44 7.17 -6.30 -0.19
CA LEU A 44 7.10 -6.90 1.16
C LEU A 44 5.93 -7.89 1.28
N ALA A 45 4.75 -7.54 0.75
CA ALA A 45 3.61 -8.44 0.72
C ALA A 45 3.91 -9.72 -0.08
N THR A 46 4.60 -9.58 -1.21
CA THR A 46 5.01 -10.72 -2.05
C THR A 46 6.00 -11.61 -1.30
N ILE A 47 7.03 -11.07 -0.67
CA ILE A 47 7.99 -11.84 0.12
C ILE A 47 7.27 -12.54 1.28
N ALA A 48 6.40 -11.82 2.00
CA ALA A 48 5.64 -12.36 3.12
C ALA A 48 4.77 -13.56 2.73
N SER A 49 4.11 -13.48 1.57
CA SER A 49 3.20 -14.51 1.10
C SER A 49 3.88 -15.67 0.38
N VAL A 50 4.96 -15.42 -0.37
CA VAL A 50 5.59 -16.43 -1.24
C VAL A 50 6.71 -17.20 -0.53
N SER A 51 7.46 -16.57 0.37
CA SER A 51 8.61 -17.21 1.02
C SER A 51 8.29 -18.52 1.76
N PRO A 52 7.16 -18.66 2.49
CA PRO A 52 6.80 -19.93 3.12
C PRO A 52 6.59 -21.05 2.10
N TYR A 53 6.01 -20.74 0.93
CA TYR A 53 5.79 -21.73 -0.13
C TYR A 53 7.10 -22.14 -0.81
N ILE A 54 8.06 -21.23 -0.94
CA ILE A 54 9.40 -21.55 -1.42
C ILE A 54 10.10 -22.50 -0.42
N GLY A 55 9.98 -22.23 0.88
CA GLY A 55 10.49 -23.11 1.92
C GLY A 55 9.85 -24.51 1.87
N LEU A 56 8.52 -24.56 1.74
CA LEU A 56 7.78 -25.82 1.60
C LEU A 56 8.22 -26.59 0.34
N LEU A 57 8.39 -25.91 -0.80
CA LEU A 57 8.90 -26.53 -2.03
C LEU A 57 10.26 -27.16 -1.80
N GLY A 58 11.16 -26.46 -1.08
CA GLY A 58 12.47 -26.98 -0.70
C GLY A 58 12.38 -28.29 0.12
N THR A 59 11.44 -28.33 1.06
CA THR A 59 11.21 -29.55 1.86
C THR A 59 10.71 -30.71 1.01
N VAL A 60 9.72 -30.49 0.17
CA VAL A 60 9.18 -31.53 -0.73
C VAL A 60 10.27 -32.06 -1.65
N TRP A 61 11.06 -31.16 -2.24
CA TRP A 61 12.16 -31.53 -3.12
C TRP A 61 13.25 -32.33 -2.41
N GLY A 62 13.68 -31.90 -1.22
CA GLY A 62 14.71 -32.56 -0.43
C GLY A 62 14.29 -33.96 0.04
N ILE A 63 13.04 -34.11 0.50
CA ILE A 63 12.50 -35.41 0.89
C ILE A 63 12.40 -36.35 -0.32
N MET A 64 11.95 -35.83 -1.46
CA MET A 64 11.88 -36.61 -2.70
C MET A 64 13.25 -37.15 -3.10
N ASN A 65 14.31 -36.31 -3.09
CA ASN A 65 15.66 -36.71 -3.40
C ASN A 65 16.19 -37.75 -2.39
N SER A 66 15.89 -37.61 -1.11
CA SER A 66 16.27 -38.54 -0.07
C SER A 66 15.70 -39.96 -0.33
N PHE A 67 14.42 -40.05 -0.70
CA PHE A 67 13.78 -41.31 -1.04
C PHE A 67 14.29 -41.90 -2.40
N GLN A 68 14.61 -41.07 -3.36
CA GLN A 68 15.26 -41.53 -4.61
C GLN A 68 16.60 -42.18 -4.34
N SER A 69 17.40 -41.59 -3.48
CA SER A 69 18.71 -42.17 -3.09
C SER A 69 18.55 -43.52 -2.39
N LEU A 70 17.50 -43.71 -1.60
CA LEU A 70 17.21 -44.96 -0.92
C LEU A 70 16.86 -46.09 -1.90
N SER A 71 16.18 -45.78 -3.01
CA SER A 71 15.79 -46.76 -4.02
C SER A 71 17.01 -47.41 -4.73
N GLN A 72 18.15 -46.79 -4.66
CA GLN A 72 19.41 -47.26 -5.33
C GLN A 72 20.30 -48.09 -4.38
N THR A 73 19.91 -48.27 -3.12
CA THR A 73 20.70 -49.00 -2.14
C THR A 73 19.98 -50.31 -1.75
N THR A 74 20.80 -51.38 -1.58
CA THR A 74 20.31 -52.70 -1.15
C THR A 74 20.00 -52.79 0.33
N GLN A 75 20.44 -51.81 1.13
CA GLN A 75 20.20 -51.74 2.56
C GLN A 75 19.32 -50.51 2.89
N THR A 76 18.13 -50.74 3.33
CA THR A 76 17.16 -49.66 3.69
C THR A 76 17.31 -49.31 5.16
N THR A 77 18.08 -48.27 5.47
CA THR A 77 18.22 -47.76 6.84
C THR A 77 17.86 -46.29 6.89
N ILE A 78 17.18 -45.86 7.96
CA ILE A 78 16.82 -44.44 8.21
C ILE A 78 18.06 -43.54 8.21
N ALA A 79 19.22 -44.07 8.63
CA ALA A 79 20.48 -43.34 8.65
C ALA A 79 20.91 -42.77 7.27
N ILE A 80 20.48 -43.40 6.18
CA ILE A 80 20.78 -42.95 4.83
C ILE A 80 19.95 -41.72 4.41
N VAL A 81 18.70 -41.63 4.83
CA VAL A 81 17.79 -40.54 4.45
C VAL A 81 17.73 -39.39 5.46
N ALA A 82 18.14 -39.65 6.72
CA ALA A 82 18.07 -38.66 7.78
C ALA A 82 18.81 -37.34 7.49
N PRO A 83 20.03 -37.34 6.89
CA PRO A 83 20.72 -36.09 6.51
C PRO A 83 19.91 -35.26 5.50
N GLY A 84 19.41 -35.91 4.44
CA GLY A 84 18.65 -35.20 3.39
C GLY A 84 17.28 -34.65 3.89
N ILE A 85 16.64 -35.39 4.80
CA ILE A 85 15.40 -34.88 5.46
C ILE A 85 15.73 -33.68 6.36
N SER A 86 16.83 -33.74 7.11
CA SER A 86 17.28 -32.64 7.95
C SER A 86 17.59 -31.38 7.12
N GLU A 87 18.28 -31.53 6.01
CA GLU A 87 18.58 -30.44 5.09
C GLU A 87 17.30 -29.85 4.47
N ALA A 88 16.34 -30.70 4.10
CA ALA A 88 15.04 -30.26 3.61
C ALA A 88 14.29 -29.40 4.63
N LEU A 89 14.29 -29.77 5.90
CA LEU A 89 13.63 -28.98 6.98
C LEU A 89 14.28 -27.61 7.16
N ILE A 90 15.58 -27.47 6.93
CA ILE A 90 16.27 -26.18 6.96
C ILE A 90 15.72 -25.25 5.88
N ALA A 91 15.37 -25.75 4.70
CA ALA A 91 14.78 -24.93 3.65
C ALA A 91 13.45 -24.28 4.07
N THR A 92 12.60 -25.02 4.77
CA THR A 92 11.36 -24.47 5.36
C THR A 92 11.65 -23.43 6.42
N ALA A 93 12.62 -23.68 7.30
CA ALA A 93 13.00 -22.71 8.32
C ALA A 93 13.49 -21.39 7.71
N LEU A 94 14.30 -21.46 6.66
CA LEU A 94 14.77 -20.26 5.94
C LEU A 94 13.61 -19.49 5.26
N GLY A 95 12.65 -20.20 4.67
CA GLY A 95 11.43 -19.58 4.12
C GLY A 95 10.64 -18.82 5.17
N LEU A 96 10.48 -19.37 6.37
CA LEU A 96 9.80 -18.72 7.49
C LEU A 96 10.61 -17.55 8.07
N ILE A 97 11.94 -17.67 8.17
CA ILE A 97 12.82 -16.58 8.61
C ILE A 97 12.71 -15.37 7.68
N ALA A 98 12.54 -15.57 6.39
CA ALA A 98 12.33 -14.49 5.45
C ALA A 98 10.89 -13.91 5.52
N ALA A 99 9.89 -14.76 5.68
CA ALA A 99 8.49 -14.36 5.69
C ALA A 99 8.09 -13.54 6.93
N ILE A 100 8.52 -13.95 8.12
CA ILE A 100 8.08 -13.36 9.38
C ILE A 100 8.42 -11.85 9.45
N PRO A 101 9.67 -11.41 9.24
CA PRO A 101 9.98 -9.98 9.27
C PRO A 101 9.29 -9.22 8.14
N ALA A 102 9.09 -9.84 6.97
CA ALA A 102 8.39 -9.21 5.85
C ALA A 102 6.91 -8.92 6.18
N VAL A 103 6.21 -9.86 6.84
CA VAL A 103 4.83 -9.66 7.32
C VAL A 103 4.77 -8.53 8.35
N ILE A 104 5.70 -8.53 9.31
CA ILE A 104 5.73 -7.51 10.37
C ILE A 104 5.95 -6.12 9.76
N ALA A 105 6.92 -6.00 8.87
CA ALA A 105 7.24 -4.75 8.21
C ALA A 105 6.08 -4.27 7.32
N TYR A 106 5.49 -5.16 6.52
CA TYR A 106 4.32 -4.85 5.69
C TYR A 106 3.17 -4.30 6.52
N ASN A 107 2.77 -5.01 7.58
CA ASN A 107 1.65 -4.58 8.41
C ASN A 107 1.91 -3.23 9.09
N LYS A 108 3.13 -3.00 9.55
CA LYS A 108 3.52 -1.72 10.16
C LYS A 108 3.44 -0.58 9.16
N PHE A 109 4.10 -0.70 8.02
CA PHE A 109 4.12 0.37 7.02
C PHE A 109 2.74 0.63 6.43
N ASN A 110 1.95 -0.41 6.16
CA ASN A 110 0.57 -0.25 5.69
C ASN A 110 -0.30 0.53 6.70
N HIS A 111 -0.13 0.25 7.99
CA HIS A 111 -0.80 1.00 9.06
C HIS A 111 -0.34 2.46 9.10
N ASP A 112 0.97 2.71 9.02
CA ASP A 112 1.54 4.06 9.07
C ASP A 112 1.06 4.90 7.86
N ILE A 113 1.00 4.31 6.67
CA ILE A 113 0.45 4.96 5.46
C ILE A 113 -1.02 5.31 5.65
N SER A 114 -1.84 4.40 6.16
CA SER A 114 -3.27 4.66 6.38
C SER A 114 -3.51 5.83 7.34
N ILE A 115 -2.68 5.98 8.38
CA ILE A 115 -2.73 7.11 9.30
C ILE A 115 -2.37 8.42 8.59
N ILE A 116 -1.32 8.40 7.76
CA ILE A 116 -0.87 9.59 7.03
C ILE A 116 -1.95 10.03 6.04
N VAL A 117 -2.50 9.10 5.27
CA VAL A 117 -3.57 9.39 4.30
C VAL A 117 -4.78 10.00 4.99
N SER A 118 -5.25 9.39 6.08
CA SER A 118 -6.38 9.91 6.86
C SER A 118 -6.15 11.34 7.39
N LYS A 119 -4.92 11.67 7.81
CA LYS A 119 -4.58 13.03 8.23
C LYS A 119 -4.64 14.04 7.08
N TYR A 120 -4.18 13.65 5.89
CA TYR A 120 -4.25 14.52 4.72
C TYR A 120 -5.68 14.71 4.22
N GLU A 121 -6.50 13.67 4.26
CA GLU A 121 -7.92 13.75 3.92
C GLU A 121 -8.66 14.70 4.87
N ASN A 122 -8.49 14.53 6.18
CA ASN A 122 -9.08 15.43 7.18
C ASN A 122 -8.64 16.88 6.99
N PHE A 123 -7.35 17.11 6.69
CA PHE A 123 -6.84 18.44 6.41
C PHE A 123 -7.46 19.06 5.15
N ALA A 124 -7.64 18.26 4.09
CA ALA A 124 -8.27 18.72 2.84
C ALA A 124 -9.76 19.10 3.06
N GLU A 125 -10.47 18.35 3.89
CA GLU A 125 -11.85 18.64 4.27
C GLU A 125 -11.95 19.91 5.11
N GLU A 126 -11.12 20.06 6.15
CA GLU A 126 -11.06 21.25 7.00
C GLU A 126 -10.75 22.51 6.19
N LEU A 127 -9.77 22.45 5.30
CA LEU A 127 -9.43 23.56 4.42
C LEU A 127 -10.60 23.95 3.51
N THR A 128 -11.30 22.94 2.99
CA THR A 128 -12.48 23.17 2.13
C THR A 128 -13.60 23.86 2.91
N GLU A 129 -13.85 23.46 4.16
CA GLU A 129 -14.85 24.11 5.04
C GLU A 129 -14.50 25.58 5.29
N ILE A 130 -13.22 25.88 5.56
CA ILE A 130 -12.73 27.25 5.75
C ILE A 130 -12.96 28.09 4.49
N LEU A 131 -12.66 27.54 3.31
CA LEU A 131 -12.85 28.21 2.04
C LEU A 131 -14.35 28.50 1.76
N GLN A 132 -15.23 27.55 2.07
CA GLN A 132 -16.68 27.75 1.95
C GLN A 132 -17.19 28.83 2.88
N ARG A 133 -16.75 28.83 4.15
CA ARG A 133 -17.17 29.80 5.15
C ARG A 133 -16.74 31.23 4.80
N LYS A 134 -15.61 31.40 4.15
CA LYS A 134 -15.10 32.72 3.69
C LYS A 134 -15.88 33.29 2.51
N HIS A 135 -16.54 32.44 1.70
CA HIS A 135 -17.31 32.85 0.51
C HIS A 135 -18.79 33.22 0.81
N ILE A 136 -19.32 32.78 1.96
CA ILE A 136 -20.72 33.04 2.34
C ILE A 136 -21.00 34.52 2.68
N PRO A 137 -20.11 35.28 3.36
CA PRO A 137 -20.41 36.68 3.72
C PRO A 137 -20.50 37.62 2.51
N GLU A 138 -19.74 37.41 1.45
CA GLU A 138 -19.70 38.29 0.28
C GLU A 138 -21.05 38.31 -0.49
N LYS A 139 -21.74 37.18 -0.58
CA LYS A 139 -23.08 37.07 -1.18
C LYS A 139 -24.17 37.69 -0.34
N ALA A 140 -24.04 37.70 0.99
CA ALA A 140 -25.02 38.31 1.88
C ALA A 140 -25.00 39.85 1.75
N GLU A 141 -23.81 40.45 1.60
CA GLU A 141 -23.67 41.90 1.39
C GLU A 141 -24.12 42.33 0.00
N GLU A 142 -23.85 41.57 -1.06
CA GLU A 142 -24.30 41.88 -2.43
C GLU A 142 -25.82 41.83 -2.56
N ASN A 143 -26.47 40.86 -1.92
CA ASN A 143 -27.94 40.73 -1.91
C ASN A 143 -28.65 41.85 -1.09
N ILE A 144 -28.00 42.37 -0.06
CA ILE A 144 -28.54 43.48 0.73
C ILE A 144 -28.44 44.79 -0.07
N THR A 145 -27.31 45.00 -0.75
CA THR A 145 -27.05 46.19 -1.58
C THR A 145 -27.97 46.25 -2.80
N SER A 146 -28.26 45.10 -3.44
CA SER A 146 -29.16 45.03 -4.62
C SER A 146 -30.64 45.20 -4.28
N LYS A 147 -31.06 45.02 -3.01
CA LYS A 147 -32.45 45.26 -2.54
C LYS A 147 -32.71 46.67 -2.04
N LEU A 148 -31.67 47.47 -1.88
CA LEU A 148 -31.75 48.84 -1.39
C LEU A 148 -31.67 49.90 -2.51
N ILE A 149 -31.50 49.48 -3.75
CA ILE A 149 -31.57 50.28 -4.98
C ILE A 149 -32.81 49.89 -5.75
#